data_67f7b780471a0270b5cee04d603682c3
#
_entry.id   67f7b780471a0270b5cee04d603682c3
#
_cell.length_a   1.000
_cell.length_b   1.000
_cell.length_c   1.000
_cell.angle_alpha   90.00
_cell.angle_beta   90.00
_cell.angle_gamma   90.00
#
_symmetry.space_group_name_H-M   'P 1'
#
loop_
_entity.id
_entity.type
_entity.pdbx_description
1 polymer ?
#
loop_
_entity_poly.entity_id
_entity_poly.type
_entity_poly.pdbx_seq_one_letter_code
_entity_poly.pdbx_strand_id
1 'polypeptide(L)'
;NAPWSPSRNGAPSNREPFAAYTCDDQSAEVLKSVCTELGWQPEKVHRGGLRNAVQSLSVSASPTILFVDLSESGDPINDINSLAEVCEPGTVVVASGEVNDVRLYRDLVASGIQDYLLKPLNIDQVRDAVNQAQAYLNAPKHQEVSADRPHVTLAVTGVRGGVGSSTLATSLAWLYSAKLDRTTALLDLDVHFGTGALALDLEPGRGLSDAIENPSRIDGLFI
;
A
#
# COMPACT_ATOMS: atom_id res chain seq x y z
N ASN A 1 25.39 28.56 5.43
CA ASN A 1 24.11 27.83 5.49
C ASN A 1 23.77 27.34 4.07
N ALA A 2 24.28 26.15 3.70
CA ALA A 2 23.89 25.52 2.46
C ALA A 2 22.49 24.87 2.64
N PRO A 3 21.59 24.97 1.66
CA PRO A 3 20.30 24.31 1.73
C PRO A 3 20.50 22.80 1.71
N TRP A 4 19.77 22.10 2.56
CA TRP A 4 19.74 20.66 2.62
C TRP A 4 19.39 20.06 1.24
N SER A 5 20.30 19.31 0.67
CA SER A 5 20.06 18.56 -0.56
C SER A 5 19.87 17.09 -0.16
N PRO A 6 18.73 16.44 -0.49
CA PRO A 6 18.60 15.02 -0.27
C PRO A 6 19.62 14.28 -1.13
N SER A 7 20.40 13.42 -0.48
CA SER A 7 21.44 12.61 -1.13
C SER A 7 20.83 11.74 -2.22
N ARG A 8 21.14 12.07 -3.48
CA ARG A 8 20.88 11.23 -4.65
C ARG A 8 21.89 10.08 -4.66
N ASN A 9 21.63 9.02 -3.93
CA ASN A 9 22.21 7.72 -4.21
C ASN A 9 21.22 6.69 -3.72
N GLY A 10 20.39 6.18 -4.61
CA GLY A 10 19.74 4.89 -4.46
C GLY A 10 20.83 3.82 -4.43
N ALA A 11 21.48 3.64 -3.28
CA ALA A 11 22.18 2.41 -3.00
C ALA A 11 21.17 1.26 -3.16
N PRO A 12 21.53 0.12 -3.75
CA PRO A 12 20.69 -1.07 -3.71
C PRO A 12 20.34 -1.30 -2.25
N SER A 13 19.05 -1.27 -1.91
CA SER A 13 18.62 -1.52 -0.56
C SER A 13 19.14 -2.90 -0.18
N ASN A 14 20.02 -2.99 0.81
CA ASN A 14 20.58 -4.24 1.33
C ASN A 14 19.52 -4.98 2.17
N ARG A 15 18.26 -4.93 1.67
CA ARG A 15 17.11 -5.58 2.29
C ARG A 15 17.03 -7.02 1.86
N GLU A 16 16.69 -7.89 2.78
CA GLU A 16 16.44 -9.29 2.46
C GLU A 16 15.32 -9.39 1.40
N PRO A 17 15.47 -10.25 0.38
CA PRO A 17 14.47 -10.36 -0.68
C PRO A 17 13.15 -10.92 -0.17
N PHE A 18 13.21 -11.82 0.83
CA PHE A 18 12.06 -12.54 1.36
C PHE A 18 12.25 -12.90 2.83
N ALA A 19 11.17 -12.84 3.60
CA ALA A 19 11.05 -13.51 4.89
C ALA A 19 9.60 -14.01 5.09
N ALA A 20 9.43 -15.08 5.83
CA ALA A 20 8.14 -15.67 6.11
C ALA A 20 7.98 -16.01 7.59
N TYR A 21 6.76 -15.86 8.10
CA TYR A 21 6.38 -16.20 9.47
C TYR A 21 5.12 -17.07 9.43
N THR A 22 5.25 -18.34 9.82
CA THR A 22 4.19 -19.36 9.73
C THR A 22 3.84 -19.94 11.07
N CYS A 23 2.58 -20.36 11.26
CA CYS A 23 2.11 -21.01 12.48
C CYS A 23 2.32 -22.52 12.48
N ASP A 24 2.41 -23.16 11.30
CA ASP A 24 2.50 -24.63 11.17
C ASP A 24 3.69 -25.08 10.30
N ASP A 25 4.08 -26.35 10.47
CA ASP A 25 5.20 -26.98 9.75
C ASP A 25 4.89 -27.22 8.28
N GLN A 26 3.65 -27.53 7.93
CA GLN A 26 3.28 -27.83 6.58
C GLN A 26 3.43 -26.58 5.68
N SER A 27 2.93 -25.45 6.17
CA SER A 27 3.12 -24.17 5.50
C SER A 27 4.60 -23.78 5.41
N ALA A 28 5.37 -24.04 6.48
CA ALA A 28 6.80 -23.76 6.48
C ALA A 28 7.57 -24.58 5.43
N GLU A 29 7.25 -25.87 5.26
CA GLU A 29 7.88 -26.72 4.25
C GLU A 29 7.58 -26.28 2.83
N VAL A 30 6.33 -25.90 2.54
CA VAL A 30 5.92 -25.36 1.25
C VAL A 30 6.71 -24.08 0.93
N LEU A 31 6.79 -23.15 1.88
CA LEU A 31 7.52 -21.90 1.69
C LEU A 31 9.03 -22.12 1.52
N LYS A 32 9.65 -23.03 2.29
CA LYS A 32 11.06 -23.40 2.11
C LYS A 32 11.34 -23.99 0.74
N SER A 33 10.42 -24.80 0.21
CA SER A 33 10.54 -25.36 -1.13
C SER A 33 10.53 -24.26 -2.19
N VAL A 34 9.61 -23.31 -2.08
CA VAL A 34 9.52 -22.15 -2.98
C VAL A 34 10.78 -21.26 -2.84
N CYS A 35 11.26 -21.02 -1.62
CA CYS A 35 12.52 -20.29 -1.42
C CYS A 35 13.69 -20.94 -2.14
N THR A 36 13.80 -22.28 -2.05
CA THR A 36 14.87 -23.03 -2.70
C THR A 36 14.77 -22.94 -4.23
N GLU A 37 13.56 -23.02 -4.79
CA GLU A 37 13.33 -22.85 -6.24
C GLU A 37 13.72 -21.46 -6.75
N LEU A 38 13.46 -20.43 -5.94
CA LEU A 38 13.76 -19.03 -6.29
C LEU A 38 15.20 -18.60 -5.92
N GLY A 39 16.01 -19.49 -5.35
CA GLY A 39 17.37 -19.20 -4.91
C GLY A 39 17.44 -18.31 -3.66
N TRP A 40 16.37 -18.28 -2.86
CA TRP A 40 16.33 -17.57 -1.58
C TRP A 40 16.77 -18.47 -0.42
N GLN A 41 17.03 -17.85 0.73
CA GLN A 41 17.47 -18.56 1.94
C GLN A 41 16.27 -19.20 2.66
N PRO A 42 16.18 -20.55 2.74
CA PRO A 42 15.09 -21.23 3.44
C PRO A 42 15.05 -20.94 4.95
N GLU A 43 16.18 -20.49 5.53
CA GLU A 43 16.32 -20.11 6.94
C GLU A 43 15.54 -18.85 7.30
N LYS A 44 15.10 -18.10 6.30
CA LYS A 44 14.24 -16.92 6.47
C LYS A 44 12.76 -17.26 6.66
N VAL A 45 12.42 -18.54 6.67
CA VAL A 45 11.10 -19.03 7.06
C VAL A 45 11.11 -19.32 8.55
N HIS A 46 10.46 -18.45 9.31
CA HIS A 46 10.39 -18.47 10.78
C HIS A 46 9.05 -19.03 11.25
N ARG A 47 9.03 -19.54 12.48
CA ARG A 47 7.81 -19.92 13.17
C ARG A 47 7.25 -18.75 13.99
N GLY A 48 5.93 -18.78 14.27
CA GLY A 48 5.27 -17.87 15.19
C GLY A 48 4.33 -16.87 14.56
N GLY A 49 3.98 -17.03 13.29
CA GLY A 49 2.94 -16.25 12.60
C GLY A 49 3.13 -14.74 12.67
N LEU A 50 2.02 -14.00 12.60
CA LEU A 50 2.02 -12.54 12.55
C LEU A 50 2.64 -11.90 13.80
N ARG A 51 2.39 -12.41 15.00
CA ARG A 51 2.93 -11.83 16.24
C ARG A 51 4.45 -11.83 16.25
N ASN A 52 5.04 -12.93 15.82
CA ASN A 52 6.49 -13.02 15.72
C ASN A 52 7.04 -12.11 14.62
N ALA A 53 6.31 -11.94 13.52
CA ALA A 53 6.66 -10.98 12.46
C ALA A 53 6.76 -9.56 13.03
N VAL A 54 5.73 -9.08 13.72
CA VAL A 54 5.69 -7.74 14.34
C VAL A 54 6.85 -7.56 15.32
N GLN A 55 7.10 -8.55 16.19
CA GLN A 55 8.17 -8.49 17.17
C GLN A 55 9.57 -8.45 16.50
N SER A 56 9.78 -9.27 15.49
CA SER A 56 11.07 -9.32 14.79
C SER A 56 11.32 -8.04 13.98
N LEU A 57 10.31 -7.54 13.28
CA LEU A 57 10.43 -6.38 12.40
C LEU A 57 10.49 -5.05 13.17
N SER A 58 10.06 -5.03 14.43
CA SER A 58 10.26 -3.86 15.29
C SER A 58 11.73 -3.56 15.62
N VAL A 59 12.62 -4.55 15.47
CA VAL A 59 14.07 -4.44 15.79
C VAL A 59 14.99 -4.76 14.62
N SER A 60 14.45 -5.22 13.47
CA SER A 60 15.20 -5.56 12.28
C SER A 60 14.61 -4.93 11.03
N ALA A 61 15.44 -4.76 9.99
CA ALA A 61 14.99 -4.24 8.70
C ALA A 61 13.93 -5.16 8.07
N SER A 62 12.92 -4.57 7.47
CA SER A 62 11.85 -5.30 6.78
C SER A 62 12.37 -5.91 5.47
N PRO A 63 11.95 -7.14 5.12
CA PRO A 63 12.25 -7.74 3.83
C PRO A 63 11.53 -7.00 2.69
N THR A 64 11.89 -7.30 1.46
CA THR A 64 11.20 -6.76 0.30
C THR A 64 9.83 -7.42 0.11
N ILE A 65 9.75 -8.75 0.30
CA ILE A 65 8.50 -9.51 0.31
C ILE A 65 8.39 -10.19 1.68
N LEU A 66 7.28 -9.97 2.33
CA LEU A 66 6.97 -10.54 3.63
C LEU A 66 5.77 -11.47 3.51
N PHE A 67 5.92 -12.71 3.94
CA PHE A 67 4.83 -13.68 4.03
C PHE A 67 4.42 -13.87 5.51
N VAL A 68 3.14 -13.71 5.83
CA VAL A 68 2.64 -13.82 7.21
C VAL A 68 1.43 -14.73 7.30
N ASP A 69 1.40 -15.54 8.35
CA ASP A 69 0.32 -16.45 8.66
C ASP A 69 -0.59 -15.85 9.73
N LEU A 70 -1.87 -15.73 9.39
CA LEU A 70 -2.92 -15.14 10.22
C LEU A 70 -3.76 -16.19 10.97
N SER A 71 -3.42 -17.48 10.89
CA SER A 71 -4.25 -18.56 11.47
C SER A 71 -4.46 -18.43 12.98
N GLU A 72 -3.50 -17.83 13.69
CA GLU A 72 -3.59 -17.61 15.16
C GLU A 72 -4.06 -16.19 15.52
N SER A 73 -4.44 -15.38 14.53
CA SER A 73 -4.93 -14.03 14.77
C SER A 73 -6.40 -14.03 15.18
N GLY A 74 -6.71 -13.38 16.29
CA GLY A 74 -8.09 -13.18 16.73
C GLY A 74 -8.78 -12.00 16.01
N ASP A 75 -8.02 -11.03 15.54
CA ASP A 75 -8.48 -9.87 14.76
C ASP A 75 -7.47 -9.57 13.64
N PRO A 76 -7.60 -10.27 12.50
CA PRO A 76 -6.64 -10.17 11.40
C PRO A 76 -6.44 -8.74 10.88
N ILE A 77 -7.49 -7.93 10.85
CA ILE A 77 -7.42 -6.57 10.33
C ILE A 77 -6.59 -5.65 11.24
N ASN A 78 -6.87 -5.69 12.54
CA ASN A 78 -6.13 -4.89 13.51
C ASN A 78 -4.67 -5.35 13.62
N ASP A 79 -4.44 -6.65 13.56
CA ASP A 79 -3.10 -7.23 13.61
C ASP A 79 -2.26 -6.86 12.36
N ILE A 80 -2.88 -6.81 11.17
CA ILE A 80 -2.21 -6.35 9.95
C ILE A 80 -1.91 -4.84 10.01
N ASN A 81 -2.79 -4.02 10.56
CA ASN A 81 -2.50 -2.61 10.76
C ASN A 81 -1.28 -2.43 11.70
N SER A 82 -1.18 -3.22 12.76
CA SER A 82 -0.01 -3.22 13.64
C SER A 82 1.27 -3.67 12.92
N LEU A 83 1.17 -4.62 11.99
CA LEU A 83 2.29 -5.01 11.15
C LEU A 83 2.73 -3.87 10.22
N ALA A 84 1.78 -3.15 9.64
CA ALA A 84 2.06 -2.02 8.75
C ALA A 84 2.83 -0.89 9.46
N GLU A 85 2.60 -0.68 10.77
CA GLU A 85 3.32 0.32 11.57
C GLU A 85 4.81 0.00 11.74
N VAL A 86 5.19 -1.28 11.73
CA VAL A 86 6.59 -1.71 11.91
C VAL A 86 7.29 -2.03 10.59
N CYS A 87 6.55 -2.19 9.51
CA CYS A 87 7.11 -2.45 8.19
C CYS A 87 7.68 -1.18 7.55
N GLU A 88 8.83 -1.32 6.91
CA GLU A 88 9.39 -0.24 6.10
C GLU A 88 8.57 -0.02 4.81
N PRO A 89 8.45 1.23 4.34
CA PRO A 89 7.79 1.53 3.07
C PRO A 89 8.37 0.72 1.90
N GLY A 90 7.48 0.18 1.06
CA GLY A 90 7.87 -0.65 -0.08
C GLY A 90 8.03 -2.14 0.24
N THR A 91 7.69 -2.60 1.44
CA THR A 91 7.50 -4.02 1.74
C THR A 91 6.18 -4.49 1.16
N VAL A 92 6.22 -5.57 0.38
CA VAL A 92 5.01 -6.22 -0.15
C VAL A 92 4.63 -7.37 0.77
N VAL A 93 3.41 -7.35 1.28
CA VAL A 93 2.92 -8.35 2.23
C VAL A 93 1.97 -9.32 1.54
N VAL A 94 2.23 -10.62 1.67
CA VAL A 94 1.33 -11.72 1.30
C VAL A 94 0.92 -12.43 2.59
N ALA A 95 -0.37 -12.65 2.76
CA ALA A 95 -0.90 -13.30 3.95
C ALA A 95 -1.44 -14.70 3.66
N SER A 96 -1.52 -15.54 4.68
CA SER A 96 -2.24 -16.82 4.63
C SER A 96 -3.11 -17.01 5.86
N GLY A 97 -4.12 -17.87 5.75
CA GLY A 97 -4.97 -18.22 6.88
C GLY A 97 -5.97 -19.32 6.55
N GLU A 98 -6.79 -19.67 7.54
CA GLU A 98 -7.77 -20.77 7.42
C GLU A 98 -9.19 -20.27 7.10
N VAL A 99 -9.43 -18.97 7.24
CA VAL A 99 -10.76 -18.37 7.11
C VAL A 99 -11.05 -18.07 5.63
N ASN A 100 -12.03 -18.78 5.08
CA ASN A 100 -12.50 -18.56 3.72
C ASN A 100 -13.71 -17.60 3.74
N ASP A 101 -13.44 -16.31 3.84
CA ASP A 101 -14.44 -15.25 3.85
C ASP A 101 -14.06 -14.14 2.85
N VAL A 102 -14.96 -13.89 1.89
CA VAL A 102 -14.76 -12.86 0.87
C VAL A 102 -14.68 -11.45 1.46
N ARG A 103 -15.37 -11.19 2.57
CA ARG A 103 -15.31 -9.89 3.25
C ARG A 103 -13.92 -9.70 3.87
N LEU A 104 -13.45 -10.69 4.61
CA LEU A 104 -12.12 -10.68 5.19
C LEU A 104 -11.06 -10.48 4.10
N TYR A 105 -11.16 -11.20 2.98
CA TYR A 105 -10.25 -11.04 1.84
C TYR A 105 -10.21 -9.59 1.34
N ARG A 106 -11.38 -8.99 1.11
CA ARG A 106 -11.48 -7.61 0.63
C ARG A 106 -10.91 -6.60 1.63
N ASP A 107 -11.22 -6.79 2.91
CA ASP A 107 -10.76 -5.91 3.98
C ASP A 107 -9.23 -6.00 4.13
N LEU A 108 -8.66 -7.20 4.02
CA LEU A 108 -7.21 -7.41 4.03
C LEU A 108 -6.51 -6.76 2.83
N VAL A 109 -7.05 -6.92 1.63
CA VAL A 109 -6.51 -6.26 0.42
C VAL A 109 -6.63 -4.74 0.54
N ALA A 110 -7.75 -4.23 1.07
CA ALA A 110 -7.94 -2.80 1.33
C ALA A 110 -6.96 -2.25 2.39
N SER A 111 -6.47 -3.10 3.29
CA SER A 111 -5.43 -2.74 4.27
C SER A 111 -4.01 -2.74 3.68
N GLY A 112 -3.85 -3.02 2.37
CA GLY A 112 -2.56 -2.97 1.67
C GLY A 112 -1.83 -4.30 1.54
N ILE A 113 -2.48 -5.43 1.84
CA ILE A 113 -1.94 -6.76 1.55
C ILE A 113 -2.04 -7.03 0.06
N GLN A 114 -0.99 -7.58 -0.53
CA GLN A 114 -0.96 -7.93 -1.95
C GLN A 114 -1.89 -9.09 -2.29
N ASP A 115 -1.92 -10.11 -1.44
CA ASP A 115 -2.77 -11.28 -1.64
C ASP A 115 -2.98 -12.06 -0.32
N TYR A 116 -4.05 -12.86 -0.26
CA TYR A 116 -4.38 -13.72 0.86
C TYR A 116 -4.62 -15.16 0.38
N LEU A 117 -3.78 -16.08 0.83
CA LEU A 117 -3.81 -17.48 0.45
C LEU A 117 -4.52 -18.34 1.50
N LEU A 118 -5.49 -19.13 1.04
CA LEU A 118 -6.21 -20.05 1.92
C LEU A 118 -5.36 -21.31 2.16
N LYS A 119 -5.29 -21.75 3.41
CA LYS A 119 -4.67 -23.02 3.77
C LYS A 119 -5.60 -24.22 3.47
N PRO A 120 -5.05 -25.41 3.14
CA PRO A 120 -3.61 -25.75 3.09
C PRO A 120 -2.90 -25.12 1.90
N LEU A 121 -1.68 -24.61 2.12
CA LEU A 121 -0.91 -23.97 1.08
C LEU A 121 -0.47 -24.96 0.00
N ASN A 122 -0.58 -24.54 -1.24
CA ASN A 122 -0.08 -25.27 -2.40
C ASN A 122 1.17 -24.53 -2.95
N ILE A 123 2.19 -25.29 -3.35
CA ILE A 123 3.45 -24.74 -3.90
C ILE A 123 3.18 -23.81 -5.07
N ASP A 124 2.29 -24.20 -6.00
CA ASP A 124 1.98 -23.40 -7.19
C ASP A 124 1.33 -22.07 -6.83
N GLN A 125 0.36 -22.07 -5.88
CA GLN A 125 -0.29 -20.85 -5.41
C GLN A 125 0.69 -19.90 -4.73
N VAL A 126 1.57 -20.43 -3.86
CA VAL A 126 2.60 -19.62 -3.20
C VAL A 126 3.57 -19.04 -4.22
N ARG A 127 4.00 -19.85 -5.19
CA ARG A 127 4.87 -19.40 -6.28
C ARG A 127 4.22 -18.27 -7.09
N ASP A 128 2.96 -18.41 -7.45
CA ASP A 128 2.22 -17.42 -8.22
C ASP A 128 2.06 -16.10 -7.44
N ALA A 129 1.69 -16.18 -6.16
CA ALA A 129 1.59 -14.99 -5.29
C ALA A 129 2.92 -14.28 -5.13
N VAL A 130 4.00 -15.02 -4.93
CA VAL A 130 5.37 -14.46 -4.83
C VAL A 130 5.81 -13.85 -6.17
N ASN A 131 5.53 -14.50 -7.30
CA ASN A 131 5.84 -13.96 -8.63
C ASN A 131 5.05 -12.68 -8.90
N GLN A 132 3.78 -12.60 -8.49
CA GLN A 132 2.97 -11.39 -8.58
C GLN A 132 3.54 -10.27 -7.69
N ALA A 133 3.96 -10.59 -6.46
CA ALA A 133 4.62 -9.63 -5.58
C ALA A 133 5.94 -9.12 -6.20
N GLN A 134 6.75 -9.99 -6.80
CA GLN A 134 7.95 -9.58 -7.54
C GLN A 134 7.63 -8.73 -8.76
N ALA A 135 6.60 -9.11 -9.52
CA ALA A 135 6.14 -8.34 -10.68
C ALA A 135 5.66 -6.95 -10.26
N TYR A 136 4.94 -6.84 -9.13
CA TYR A 136 4.53 -5.57 -8.56
C TYR A 136 5.74 -4.70 -8.15
N LEU A 137 6.77 -5.29 -7.57
CA LEU A 137 8.00 -4.59 -7.19
C LEU A 137 8.85 -4.17 -8.39
N ASN A 138 8.88 -5.03 -9.42
CA ASN A 138 9.64 -4.81 -10.66
C ASN A 138 8.81 -4.12 -11.74
N ALA A 139 7.46 -4.09 -11.57
CA ALA A 139 6.67 -3.22 -12.42
C ALA A 139 7.38 -1.88 -12.40
N PRO A 140 7.65 -1.27 -13.57
CA PRO A 140 8.10 0.10 -13.55
C PRO A 140 7.05 0.75 -12.65
N LYS A 141 7.44 1.02 -11.39
CA LYS A 141 6.67 1.97 -10.58
C LYS A 141 6.45 3.02 -11.61
N HIS A 142 5.19 3.31 -11.98
CA HIS A 142 4.97 4.52 -12.72
C HIS A 142 5.80 5.48 -11.94
N GLN A 143 7.07 5.59 -12.38
CA GLN A 143 7.93 6.60 -11.85
C GLN A 143 6.97 7.72 -11.93
N GLU A 144 6.56 8.19 -10.78
CA GLU A 144 6.08 9.53 -10.78
C GLU A 144 7.01 10.19 -11.78
N VAL A 145 6.51 10.41 -12.99
CA VAL A 145 7.21 11.13 -14.03
C VAL A 145 7.15 12.58 -13.58
N SER A 146 7.44 12.75 -12.31
CA SER A 146 7.41 13.97 -11.56
C SER A 146 8.77 14.32 -10.98
N ALA A 147 9.82 13.55 -11.27
CA ALA A 147 11.15 13.95 -10.81
C ALA A 147 11.61 15.28 -11.47
N ASP A 148 10.94 15.75 -12.52
CA ASP A 148 11.35 16.98 -13.21
C ASP A 148 10.20 17.93 -13.59
N ARG A 149 8.93 17.57 -13.27
CA ARG A 149 7.82 18.50 -13.45
C ARG A 149 7.48 19.13 -12.12
N PRO A 150 7.61 20.46 -11.96
CA PRO A 150 7.32 21.12 -10.70
C PRO A 150 5.88 20.81 -10.27
N HIS A 151 5.70 20.38 -9.03
CA HIS A 151 4.38 20.29 -8.43
C HIS A 151 3.77 21.69 -8.38
N VAL A 152 2.54 21.82 -8.87
CA VAL A 152 1.82 23.09 -8.86
C VAL A 152 0.60 22.91 -7.97
N THR A 153 0.54 23.64 -6.88
CA THR A 153 -0.67 23.76 -6.06
C THR A 153 -1.40 25.02 -6.47
N LEU A 154 -2.65 24.87 -6.92
CA LEU A 154 -3.50 25.96 -7.34
C LEU A 154 -4.69 26.08 -6.39
N ALA A 155 -4.82 27.22 -5.73
CA ALA A 155 -6.00 27.54 -4.93
C ALA A 155 -6.99 28.39 -5.75
N VAL A 156 -8.23 27.92 -5.87
CA VAL A 156 -9.32 28.64 -6.53
C VAL A 156 -10.30 29.11 -5.46
N THR A 157 -10.48 30.40 -5.30
CA THR A 157 -11.40 30.99 -4.34
C THR A 157 -12.32 32.02 -5.00
N GLY A 158 -13.58 32.03 -4.58
CA GLY A 158 -14.56 33.01 -5.05
C GLY A 158 -14.74 34.14 -4.05
N VAL A 159 -14.82 35.37 -4.50
CA VAL A 159 -15.06 36.54 -3.63
C VAL A 159 -16.54 36.65 -3.17
N ARG A 160 -17.44 35.90 -3.81
CA ARG A 160 -18.86 35.76 -3.43
C ARG A 160 -19.46 34.50 -4.06
N GLY A 161 -20.63 34.09 -3.59
CA GLY A 161 -21.39 32.99 -4.19
C GLY A 161 -21.76 33.24 -5.67
N GLY A 162 -21.79 32.18 -6.46
CA GLY A 162 -22.24 32.23 -7.87
C GLY A 162 -21.24 32.81 -8.87
N VAL A 163 -19.98 33.07 -8.48
CA VAL A 163 -18.96 33.61 -9.41
C VAL A 163 -18.27 32.52 -10.27
N GLY A 164 -18.68 31.23 -10.11
CA GLY A 164 -18.16 30.15 -10.92
C GLY A 164 -16.83 29.56 -10.45
N SER A 165 -16.41 29.78 -9.21
CA SER A 165 -15.16 29.24 -8.66
C SER A 165 -15.12 27.72 -8.69
N SER A 166 -16.19 27.03 -8.30
CA SER A 166 -16.25 25.56 -8.38
C SER A 166 -16.20 25.05 -9.82
N THR A 167 -16.90 25.71 -10.75
CA THR A 167 -16.85 25.37 -12.17
C THR A 167 -15.44 25.56 -12.74
N LEU A 168 -14.76 26.64 -12.36
CA LEU A 168 -13.38 26.88 -12.79
C LEU A 168 -12.42 25.82 -12.23
N ALA A 169 -12.55 25.49 -10.94
CA ALA A 169 -11.69 24.49 -10.28
C ALA A 169 -11.85 23.10 -10.90
N THR A 170 -13.08 22.63 -11.09
CA THR A 170 -13.36 21.31 -11.72
C THR A 170 -12.91 21.27 -13.19
N SER A 171 -13.14 22.35 -13.94
CA SER A 171 -12.69 22.44 -15.34
C SER A 171 -11.16 22.44 -15.48
N LEU A 172 -10.46 23.13 -14.58
CA LEU A 172 -8.99 23.10 -14.54
C LEU A 172 -8.47 21.72 -14.18
N ALA A 173 -9.04 21.07 -13.15
CA ALA A 173 -8.63 19.73 -12.77
C ALA A 173 -8.82 18.73 -13.93
N TRP A 174 -9.97 18.79 -14.61
CA TRP A 174 -10.21 17.97 -15.79
C TRP A 174 -9.23 18.28 -16.93
N LEU A 175 -8.96 19.54 -17.20
CA LEU A 175 -8.03 19.96 -18.27
C LEU A 175 -6.61 19.46 -17.99
N TYR A 176 -6.12 19.60 -16.76
CA TYR A 176 -4.80 19.12 -16.37
C TYR A 176 -4.69 17.60 -16.50
N SER A 177 -5.71 16.86 -16.05
CA SER A 177 -5.72 15.40 -16.15
C SER A 177 -5.92 14.94 -17.60
N ALA A 178 -7.02 15.34 -18.26
CA ALA A 178 -7.44 14.77 -19.52
C ALA A 178 -6.69 15.31 -20.76
N LYS A 179 -6.16 16.56 -20.70
CA LYS A 179 -5.50 17.20 -21.84
C LYS A 179 -3.99 17.34 -21.69
N LEU A 180 -3.52 17.52 -20.48
CA LEU A 180 -2.09 17.71 -20.21
C LEU A 180 -1.42 16.45 -19.65
N ASP A 181 -2.18 15.36 -19.51
CA ASP A 181 -1.71 14.06 -18.99
C ASP A 181 -0.91 14.22 -17.68
N ARG A 182 -1.47 15.01 -16.76
CA ARG A 182 -0.89 15.24 -15.43
C ARG A 182 -1.75 14.58 -14.37
N THR A 183 -1.13 13.80 -13.52
CA THR A 183 -1.78 13.32 -12.28
C THR A 183 -2.26 14.53 -11.50
N THR A 184 -3.57 14.62 -11.28
CA THR A 184 -4.21 15.80 -10.71
C THR A 184 -5.15 15.38 -9.60
N ALA A 185 -4.99 15.96 -8.42
CA ALA A 185 -5.93 15.83 -7.30
C ALA A 185 -6.74 17.12 -7.17
N LEU A 186 -8.07 16.99 -7.07
CA LEU A 186 -8.97 18.09 -6.75
C LEU A 186 -9.45 17.95 -5.32
N LEU A 187 -9.10 18.92 -4.49
CA LEU A 187 -9.49 18.98 -3.10
C LEU A 187 -10.62 20.00 -2.91
N ASP A 188 -11.82 19.55 -2.61
CA ASP A 188 -12.95 20.42 -2.27
C ASP A 188 -12.97 20.64 -0.75
N LEU A 189 -12.63 21.85 -0.34
CA LEU A 189 -12.55 22.23 1.08
C LEU A 189 -13.93 22.64 1.65
N ASP A 190 -14.98 22.73 0.83
CA ASP A 190 -16.35 22.90 1.33
C ASP A 190 -16.95 21.54 1.71
N VAL A 191 -16.61 21.09 2.90
CA VAL A 191 -17.00 19.76 3.41
C VAL A 191 -18.52 19.61 3.63
N HIS A 192 -19.29 20.71 3.60
CA HIS A 192 -20.73 20.68 3.85
C HIS A 192 -21.58 20.82 2.57
N PHE A 193 -21.12 21.66 1.64
CA PHE A 193 -21.89 22.02 0.44
C PHE A 193 -21.07 21.88 -0.85
N GLY A 194 -19.89 21.28 -0.77
CA GLY A 194 -19.04 21.04 -1.93
C GLY A 194 -19.74 20.24 -3.00
N THR A 195 -19.60 20.67 -4.25
CA THR A 195 -20.23 20.04 -5.43
C THR A 195 -19.19 19.51 -6.42
N GLY A 196 -17.92 19.45 -6.03
CA GLY A 196 -16.81 19.01 -6.90
C GLY A 196 -17.00 17.60 -7.45
N ALA A 197 -17.34 16.64 -6.59
CA ALA A 197 -17.61 15.27 -6.98
C ALA A 197 -18.82 15.19 -7.95
N LEU A 198 -19.92 15.86 -7.59
CA LEU A 198 -21.13 15.89 -8.42
C LEU A 198 -20.86 16.49 -9.81
N ALA A 199 -20.05 17.55 -9.90
CA ALA A 199 -19.71 18.18 -11.16
C ALA A 199 -18.88 17.28 -12.10
N LEU A 200 -18.21 16.25 -11.54
CA LEU A 200 -17.41 15.26 -12.26
C LEU A 200 -18.13 13.91 -12.40
N ASP A 201 -19.41 13.82 -12.05
CA ASP A 201 -20.22 12.60 -12.06
C ASP A 201 -19.62 11.48 -11.19
N LEU A 202 -19.03 11.86 -10.05
CA LEU A 202 -18.44 10.97 -9.07
C LEU A 202 -19.31 10.87 -7.83
N GLU A 203 -19.36 9.70 -7.22
CA GLU A 203 -19.99 9.55 -5.91
C GLU A 203 -19.12 10.26 -4.85
N PRO A 204 -19.73 11.15 -4.02
CA PRO A 204 -18.99 11.81 -2.95
C PRO A 204 -18.50 10.79 -1.93
N GLY A 205 -17.17 10.68 -1.79
CA GLY A 205 -16.52 9.84 -0.80
C GLY A 205 -16.29 10.58 0.52
N ARG A 206 -15.95 9.83 1.57
CA ARG A 206 -15.59 10.38 2.89
C ARG A 206 -14.10 10.73 3.00
N GLY A 207 -13.33 10.62 1.92
CA GLY A 207 -11.87 10.69 1.90
C GLY A 207 -11.29 11.89 2.68
N LEU A 208 -11.82 13.11 2.47
CA LEU A 208 -11.31 14.28 3.19
C LEU A 208 -11.66 14.23 4.69
N SER A 209 -12.87 13.81 5.05
CA SER A 209 -13.27 13.67 6.46
C SER A 209 -12.41 12.61 7.16
N ASP A 210 -12.23 11.47 6.52
CA ASP A 210 -11.40 10.37 7.05
C ASP A 210 -9.92 10.79 7.18
N ALA A 211 -9.41 11.59 6.26
CA ALA A 211 -8.06 12.16 6.31
C ALA A 211 -7.90 13.14 7.49
N ILE A 212 -8.88 13.98 7.74
CA ILE A 212 -8.87 14.93 8.87
C ILE A 212 -8.97 14.19 10.21
N GLU A 213 -9.79 13.15 10.29
CA GLU A 213 -9.97 12.34 11.50
C GLU A 213 -8.73 11.48 11.79
N ASN A 214 -8.03 11.02 10.76
CA ASN A 214 -6.87 10.13 10.87
C ASN A 214 -5.68 10.60 10.03
N PRO A 215 -5.00 11.71 10.39
CA PRO A 215 -3.92 12.28 9.58
C PRO A 215 -2.74 11.32 9.38
N SER A 216 -2.51 10.39 10.30
CA SER A 216 -1.44 9.38 10.23
C SER A 216 -1.66 8.31 9.16
N ARG A 217 -2.86 8.21 8.60
CA ARG A 217 -3.21 7.27 7.52
C ARG A 217 -3.09 7.89 6.12
N ILE A 218 -2.70 9.16 6.03
CA ILE A 218 -2.48 9.82 4.74
C ILE A 218 -1.10 9.39 4.23
N ASP A 219 -1.08 8.34 3.44
CA ASP A 219 0.10 7.87 2.71
C ASP A 219 -0.13 7.93 1.21
N GLY A 220 0.87 7.50 0.42
CA GLY A 220 0.78 7.51 -1.03
C GLY A 220 -0.28 6.57 -1.63
N LEU A 221 -0.94 5.74 -0.83
CA LEU A 221 -2.05 4.86 -1.23
C LEU A 221 -3.41 5.52 -0.95
N PHE A 222 -3.46 6.52 -0.08
CA PHE A 222 -4.68 7.24 0.26
C PHE A 222 -5.05 8.30 -0.81
N ILE A 223 -4.06 8.79 -1.55
CA ILE A 223 -4.18 9.79 -2.61
C ILE A 223 -4.13 9.12 -3.99
#